data_8528ce8d6a3dd46458cf94ab1e066196
#
_entry.id   8528ce8d6a3dd46458cf94ab1e066196
#
_cell.length_a   1.000
_cell.length_b   1.000
_cell.length_c   1.000
_cell.angle_alpha   90.00
_cell.angle_beta   90.00
_cell.angle_gamma   90.00
#
_symmetry.space_group_name_H-M   'P 1'
#
loop_
_entity.id
_entity.type
_entity.pdbx_description
1 polymer ?
#
loop_
_entity_poly.entity_id
_entity_poly.type
_entity_poly.pdbx_seq_one_letter_code
_entity_poly.pdbx_strand_id
1 'polypeptide(L)'
;MIKIIDLVKSFNGQMVLDGINLTMPQGKITVVIGRSGVGKSVLLKHIIGLLKPDRGQVLVDGQDITRMGGRRLQELKKRFAVLFQGGALFDSLNVFENIAFPLREKTRLPETEIRRRALERLEQMHLNPEVGNKFPDELSGGMKKRVALARAMIQEPEILFFDEPVTGLDPPMCNTVFHLIKKTHEQSGYTALVVAHDIPEVFQVAHQVAMLHQGRIVACGTPEEIQRHPDPVVQGFIRGEVDFMEA
;
A
#
# COMPACT_ATOMS: atom_id res chain seq x y z
N MET A 1 -5.06 13.17 6.78
CA MET A 1 -3.59 13.40 6.74
C MET A 1 -2.90 12.48 7.72
N ILE A 2 -1.79 11.82 7.30
CA ILE A 2 -0.99 10.96 8.19
C ILE A 2 0.36 11.64 8.41
N LYS A 3 0.82 11.68 9.68
CA LYS A 3 2.16 12.17 10.05
C LYS A 3 2.91 11.13 10.86
N ILE A 4 4.14 10.89 10.51
CA ILE A 4 5.08 10.06 11.24
C ILE A 4 6.11 11.01 11.83
N ILE A 5 6.36 10.90 13.14
CA ILE A 5 7.22 11.83 13.89
C ILE A 5 8.24 11.02 14.68
N ASP A 6 9.50 11.19 14.35
CA ASP A 6 10.67 10.63 15.02
C ASP A 6 10.54 9.13 15.35
N LEU A 7 10.03 8.37 14.37
CA LEU A 7 9.70 6.96 14.56
C LEU A 7 10.96 6.09 14.51
N VAL A 8 11.19 5.36 15.59
CA VAL A 8 12.33 4.45 15.77
C VAL A 8 11.83 3.03 16.01
N LYS A 9 12.49 2.06 15.35
CA LYS A 9 12.24 0.64 15.58
C LYS A 9 13.50 -0.20 15.41
N SER A 10 13.73 -1.05 16.42
CA SER A 10 14.78 -2.07 16.40
C SER A 10 14.18 -3.46 16.57
N PHE A 11 14.87 -4.47 16.07
CA PHE A 11 14.58 -5.89 16.33
C PHE A 11 15.88 -6.59 16.73
N ASN A 12 15.89 -7.27 17.85
CA ASN A 12 17.05 -7.98 18.38
C ASN A 12 18.34 -7.15 18.43
N GLY A 13 18.19 -5.85 18.77
CA GLY A 13 19.32 -4.91 18.83
C GLY A 13 19.71 -4.28 17.48
N GLN A 14 19.16 -4.75 16.37
CA GLN A 14 19.42 -4.17 15.06
C GLN A 14 18.41 -3.05 14.76
N MET A 15 18.92 -1.85 14.50
CA MET A 15 18.10 -0.69 14.09
C MET A 15 17.55 -0.91 12.67
N VAL A 16 16.23 -0.78 12.53
CA VAL A 16 15.54 -0.91 11.22
C VAL A 16 14.95 0.41 10.77
N LEU A 17 14.39 1.19 11.70
CA LEU A 17 13.92 2.55 11.44
C LEU A 17 14.56 3.48 12.47
N ASP A 18 15.15 4.57 11.99
CA ASP A 18 15.96 5.48 12.80
C ASP A 18 15.50 6.94 12.62
N GLY A 19 14.53 7.35 13.43
CA GLY A 19 14.03 8.72 13.45
C GLY A 19 13.25 9.12 12.19
N ILE A 20 12.38 8.25 11.70
CA ILE A 20 11.57 8.53 10.49
C ILE A 20 10.64 9.71 10.74
N ASN A 21 10.73 10.71 9.87
CA ASN A 21 9.79 11.81 9.76
C ASN A 21 9.20 11.83 8.36
N LEU A 22 7.88 11.69 8.24
CA LEU A 22 7.17 11.69 6.95
C LEU A 22 5.76 12.21 7.12
N THR A 23 5.34 13.12 6.26
CA THR A 23 3.96 13.59 6.17
C THR A 23 3.34 13.08 4.87
N MET A 24 2.19 12.43 4.98
CA MET A 24 1.39 11.97 3.85
C MET A 24 0.17 12.89 3.72
N PRO A 25 0.10 13.74 2.68
CA PRO A 25 -1.03 14.66 2.49
C PRO A 25 -2.33 13.90 2.24
N GLN A 26 -3.43 14.45 2.74
CA GLN A 26 -4.76 13.90 2.52
C GLN A 26 -5.12 13.93 1.02
N GLY A 27 -5.78 12.88 0.52
CA GLY A 27 -6.20 12.77 -0.87
C GLY A 27 -5.05 12.66 -1.87
N LYS A 28 -3.84 12.30 -1.42
CA LYS A 28 -2.66 12.14 -2.25
C LYS A 28 -2.09 10.73 -2.13
N ILE A 29 -1.39 10.30 -3.17
CA ILE A 29 -0.60 9.06 -3.17
C ILE A 29 0.83 9.42 -2.79
N THR A 30 1.27 8.97 -1.62
CA THR A 30 2.69 9.00 -1.21
C THR A 30 3.31 7.66 -1.53
N VAL A 31 4.45 7.66 -2.20
CA VAL A 31 5.22 6.44 -2.52
C VAL A 31 6.46 6.42 -1.64
N VAL A 32 6.71 5.28 -0.98
CA VAL A 32 7.96 5.03 -0.27
C VAL A 32 8.79 4.04 -1.09
N ILE A 33 9.92 4.52 -1.62
CA ILE A 33 10.88 3.73 -2.38
C ILE A 33 12.10 3.39 -1.55
N GLY A 34 12.87 2.38 -1.96
CA GLY A 34 14.12 1.96 -1.34
C GLY A 34 14.41 0.49 -1.61
N ARG A 35 15.65 0.05 -1.35
CA ARG A 35 16.09 -1.34 -1.57
C ARG A 35 15.24 -2.34 -0.77
N SER A 36 15.28 -3.61 -1.17
CA SER A 36 14.67 -4.69 -0.39
C SER A 36 15.34 -4.77 1.00
N GLY A 37 14.56 -5.02 2.05
CA GLY A 37 15.09 -5.16 3.41
C GLY A 37 15.32 -3.85 4.19
N VAL A 38 15.26 -2.65 3.58
CA VAL A 38 15.56 -1.37 4.28
C VAL A 38 14.51 -0.92 5.30
N GLY A 39 13.41 -1.70 5.49
CA GLY A 39 12.39 -1.36 6.48
C GLY A 39 11.08 -0.80 5.94
N LYS A 40 10.84 -0.77 4.62
CA LYS A 40 9.60 -0.22 4.01
C LYS A 40 8.33 -0.88 4.56
N SER A 41 8.24 -2.21 4.54
CA SER A 41 7.08 -2.93 5.08
C SER A 41 7.00 -2.83 6.61
N VAL A 42 8.13 -2.63 7.31
CA VAL A 42 8.14 -2.34 8.75
C VAL A 42 7.50 -0.97 9.00
N LEU A 43 7.88 0.05 8.24
CA LEU A 43 7.26 1.38 8.30
C LEU A 43 5.75 1.30 8.05
N LEU A 44 5.34 0.61 6.98
CA LEU A 44 3.93 0.38 6.68
C LEU A 44 3.18 -0.26 7.86
N LYS A 45 3.75 -1.32 8.48
CA LYS A 45 3.14 -2.01 9.63
C LYS A 45 2.94 -1.10 10.84
N HIS A 46 3.78 -0.08 11.05
CA HIS A 46 3.56 0.93 12.09
C HIS A 46 2.40 1.86 11.72
N ILE A 47 2.31 2.29 10.45
CA ILE A 47 1.26 3.21 9.99
C ILE A 47 -0.13 2.56 10.06
N ILE A 48 -0.24 1.26 9.77
CA ILE A 48 -1.51 0.53 9.90
C ILE A 48 -1.78 0.02 11.33
N GLY A 49 -0.87 0.32 12.28
CA GLY A 49 -1.00 -0.04 13.69
C GLY A 49 -0.93 -1.55 13.94
N LEU A 50 -0.13 -2.29 13.15
CA LEU A 50 0.21 -3.70 13.40
C LEU A 50 1.48 -3.85 14.23
N LEU A 51 2.36 -2.84 14.23
CA LEU A 51 3.55 -2.78 15.06
C LEU A 51 3.53 -1.51 15.92
N LYS A 52 4.10 -1.60 17.11
CA LYS A 52 4.35 -0.44 17.97
C LYS A 52 5.81 -0.01 17.80
N PRO A 53 6.09 1.29 17.64
CA PRO A 53 7.44 1.80 17.60
C PRO A 53 8.10 1.73 18.99
N ASP A 54 9.42 1.74 19.03
CA ASP A 54 10.20 1.85 20.28
C ASP A 54 10.20 3.31 20.76
N ARG A 55 10.19 4.27 19.79
CA ARG A 55 10.04 5.72 20.04
C ARG A 55 9.31 6.37 18.86
N GLY A 56 8.75 7.55 19.10
CA GLY A 56 8.05 8.33 18.09
C GLY A 56 6.56 8.06 18.05
N GLN A 57 5.89 8.63 17.05
CA GLN A 57 4.43 8.61 16.93
C GLN A 57 3.98 8.46 15.47
N VAL A 58 2.80 7.89 15.30
CA VAL A 58 2.06 7.92 14.03
C VAL A 58 0.72 8.60 14.29
N LEU A 59 0.49 9.74 13.66
CA LEU A 59 -0.74 10.50 13.77
C LEU A 59 -1.59 10.28 12.53
N VAL A 60 -2.85 9.93 12.72
CA VAL A 60 -3.88 9.89 11.68
C VAL A 60 -4.92 10.95 12.01
N ASP A 61 -5.03 11.97 11.19
CA ASP A 61 -5.88 13.15 11.42
C ASP A 61 -5.70 13.73 12.84
N GLY A 62 -4.43 13.86 13.27
CA GLY A 62 -4.05 14.38 14.58
C GLY A 62 -4.18 13.39 15.75
N GLN A 63 -4.69 12.20 15.53
CA GLN A 63 -4.84 11.18 16.55
C GLN A 63 -3.64 10.23 16.57
N ASP A 64 -2.96 10.11 17.71
CA ASP A 64 -1.79 9.22 17.87
C ASP A 64 -2.22 7.76 17.98
N ILE A 65 -2.07 7.00 16.89
CA ILE A 65 -2.44 5.58 16.84
C ILE A 65 -1.47 4.67 17.61
N THR A 66 -0.25 5.13 17.91
CA THR A 66 0.75 4.33 18.63
C THR A 66 0.35 4.13 20.09
N ARG A 67 -0.44 5.06 20.63
CA ARG A 67 -1.00 5.05 21.99
C ARG A 67 -2.44 4.57 22.07
N MET A 68 -3.07 4.36 20.89
CA MET A 68 -4.42 3.81 20.85
C MET A 68 -4.41 2.29 21.05
N GLY A 69 -5.49 1.80 21.66
CA GLY A 69 -5.73 0.38 21.81
C GLY A 69 -7.22 0.04 21.74
N GLY A 70 -7.51 -1.27 21.72
CA GLY A 70 -8.86 -1.80 21.80
C GLY A 70 -9.81 -1.23 20.74
N ARG A 71 -11.05 -0.93 21.17
CA ARG A 71 -12.15 -0.51 20.29
C ARG A 71 -11.84 0.77 19.49
N ARG A 72 -11.15 1.75 20.10
CA ARG A 72 -10.86 3.03 19.43
C ARG A 72 -9.94 2.86 18.21
N LEU A 73 -8.90 2.04 18.32
CA LEU A 73 -8.01 1.72 17.21
C LEU A 73 -8.76 0.91 16.13
N GLN A 74 -9.64 -0.01 16.53
CA GLN A 74 -10.44 -0.78 15.57
C GLN A 74 -11.40 0.11 14.77
N GLU A 75 -12.06 1.08 15.41
CA GLU A 75 -12.92 2.05 14.70
C GLU A 75 -12.13 2.86 13.68
N LEU A 76 -10.94 3.35 14.04
CA LEU A 76 -10.09 4.06 13.10
C LEU A 76 -9.68 3.17 11.91
N LYS A 77 -9.33 1.92 12.18
CA LYS A 77 -8.93 0.95 11.14
C LYS A 77 -10.05 0.58 10.16
N LYS A 78 -11.32 0.83 10.47
CA LYS A 78 -12.41 0.66 9.50
C LYS A 78 -12.28 1.57 8.28
N ARG A 79 -11.58 2.70 8.42
CA ARG A 79 -11.28 3.64 7.35
C ARG A 79 -10.13 3.16 6.44
N PHE A 80 -9.43 2.09 6.85
CA PHE A 80 -8.24 1.57 6.19
C PHE A 80 -8.57 0.36 5.32
N ALA A 81 -7.91 0.27 4.17
CA ALA A 81 -7.75 -0.98 3.45
C ALA A 81 -6.27 -1.22 3.15
N VAL A 82 -5.89 -2.47 3.04
CA VAL A 82 -4.50 -2.89 2.78
C VAL A 82 -4.49 -3.91 1.64
N LEU A 83 -3.67 -3.66 0.64
CA LEU A 83 -3.29 -4.63 -0.37
C LEU A 83 -1.88 -5.12 -0.04
N PHE A 84 -1.77 -6.34 0.44
CA PHE A 84 -0.49 -6.98 0.76
C PHE A 84 0.23 -7.51 -0.49
N GLN A 85 1.53 -7.69 -0.43
CA GLN A 85 2.40 -8.13 -1.52
C GLN A 85 1.88 -9.39 -2.24
N GLY A 86 1.41 -10.41 -1.52
CA GLY A 86 0.82 -11.63 -2.09
C GLY A 86 -0.65 -11.50 -2.50
N GLY A 87 -1.28 -10.31 -2.33
CA GLY A 87 -2.73 -10.14 -2.48
C GLY A 87 -3.51 -10.68 -1.28
N ALA A 88 -2.99 -11.64 -0.54
CA ALA A 88 -3.60 -12.30 0.64
C ALA A 88 -5.06 -12.74 0.40
N LEU A 89 -5.36 -13.27 -0.78
CA LEU A 89 -6.67 -13.86 -1.07
C LEU A 89 -6.87 -15.12 -0.22
N PHE A 90 -8.10 -15.38 0.16
CA PHE A 90 -8.47 -16.62 0.83
C PHE A 90 -8.59 -17.74 -0.22
N ASP A 91 -7.74 -18.74 -0.15
CA ASP A 91 -7.71 -19.84 -1.13
C ASP A 91 -8.98 -20.71 -1.11
N SER A 92 -9.67 -20.74 0.04
CA SER A 92 -10.93 -21.46 0.23
C SER A 92 -12.17 -20.72 -0.30
N LEU A 93 -12.02 -19.46 -0.73
CA LEU A 93 -13.10 -18.63 -1.25
C LEU A 93 -12.87 -18.37 -2.74
N ASN A 94 -13.94 -18.39 -3.53
CA ASN A 94 -13.87 -17.96 -4.92
C ASN A 94 -13.63 -16.43 -5.01
N VAL A 95 -13.40 -15.92 -6.21
CA VAL A 95 -13.13 -14.51 -6.46
C VAL A 95 -14.24 -13.59 -5.96
N PHE A 96 -15.50 -13.96 -6.27
CA PHE A 96 -16.65 -13.20 -5.81
C PHE A 96 -16.69 -13.12 -4.28
N GLU A 97 -16.52 -14.25 -3.60
CA GLU A 97 -16.53 -14.35 -2.14
C GLU A 97 -15.37 -13.57 -1.51
N ASN A 98 -14.17 -13.65 -2.10
CA ASN A 98 -13.04 -12.84 -1.68
C ASN A 98 -13.36 -11.33 -1.71
N ILE A 99 -13.96 -10.85 -2.80
CA ILE A 99 -14.33 -9.44 -2.93
C ILE A 99 -15.46 -9.07 -1.96
N ALA A 100 -16.47 -9.93 -1.81
CA ALA A 100 -17.63 -9.69 -0.96
C ALA A 100 -17.31 -9.77 0.54
N PHE A 101 -16.28 -10.54 0.92
CA PHE A 101 -15.93 -10.84 2.32
C PHE A 101 -15.90 -9.61 3.24
N PRO A 102 -15.25 -8.48 2.90
CA PRO A 102 -15.22 -7.34 3.78
C PRO A 102 -16.60 -6.71 4.06
N LEU A 103 -17.52 -6.75 3.09
CA LEU A 103 -18.89 -6.24 3.28
C LEU A 103 -19.70 -7.18 4.16
N ARG A 104 -19.57 -8.48 3.98
CA ARG A 104 -20.26 -9.49 4.81
C ARG A 104 -19.85 -9.38 6.28
N GLU A 105 -18.55 -9.20 6.54
CA GLU A 105 -18.02 -9.11 7.90
C GLU A 105 -18.33 -7.80 8.62
N LYS A 106 -18.39 -6.68 7.89
CA LYS A 106 -18.41 -5.35 8.51
C LYS A 106 -19.75 -4.60 8.33
N THR A 107 -20.67 -5.12 7.53
CA THR A 107 -21.94 -4.45 7.24
C THR A 107 -23.14 -5.39 7.47
N ARG A 108 -24.33 -4.80 7.43
CA ARG A 108 -25.60 -5.54 7.43
C ARG A 108 -26.32 -5.43 6.09
N LEU A 109 -25.58 -5.23 5.00
CA LEU A 109 -26.15 -5.13 3.68
C LEU A 109 -26.79 -6.46 3.25
N PRO A 110 -27.91 -6.44 2.53
CA PRO A 110 -28.48 -7.65 1.96
C PRO A 110 -27.54 -8.24 0.90
N GLU A 111 -27.55 -9.57 0.76
CA GLU A 111 -26.65 -10.30 -0.14
C GLU A 111 -26.80 -9.87 -1.61
N THR A 112 -28.01 -9.46 -2.02
CA THR A 112 -28.25 -8.89 -3.36
C THR A 112 -27.45 -7.62 -3.61
N GLU A 113 -27.33 -6.73 -2.62
CA GLU A 113 -26.56 -5.50 -2.71
C GLU A 113 -25.06 -5.79 -2.66
N ILE A 114 -24.62 -6.72 -1.81
CA ILE A 114 -23.22 -7.17 -1.75
C ILE A 114 -22.82 -7.75 -3.10
N ARG A 115 -23.65 -8.59 -3.70
CA ARG A 115 -23.41 -9.18 -5.02
C ARG A 115 -23.28 -8.11 -6.10
N ARG A 116 -24.18 -7.14 -6.14
CA ARG A 116 -24.13 -6.02 -7.09
C ARG A 116 -22.82 -5.27 -7.00
N ARG A 117 -22.43 -4.85 -5.79
CA ARG A 117 -21.18 -4.12 -5.55
C ARG A 117 -19.94 -4.93 -5.91
N ALA A 118 -19.92 -6.23 -5.60
CA ALA A 118 -18.79 -7.09 -5.93
C ALA A 118 -18.61 -7.25 -7.44
N LEU A 119 -19.70 -7.41 -8.19
CA LEU A 119 -19.66 -7.47 -9.65
C LEU A 119 -19.18 -6.14 -10.26
N GLU A 120 -19.69 -5.01 -9.79
CA GLU A 120 -19.24 -3.68 -10.23
C GLU A 120 -17.73 -3.48 -9.98
N ARG A 121 -17.20 -3.96 -8.83
CA ARG A 121 -15.77 -3.90 -8.56
C ARG A 121 -14.95 -4.80 -9.48
N LEU A 122 -15.44 -6.00 -9.83
CA LEU A 122 -14.80 -6.85 -10.83
C LEU A 122 -14.66 -6.15 -12.19
N GLU A 123 -15.73 -5.55 -12.66
CA GLU A 123 -15.74 -4.81 -13.94
C GLU A 123 -14.80 -3.62 -13.90
N GLN A 124 -14.76 -2.85 -12.79
CA GLN A 124 -13.82 -1.73 -12.61
C GLN A 124 -12.35 -2.18 -12.65
N MET A 125 -12.08 -3.42 -12.23
CA MET A 125 -10.74 -4.02 -12.33
C MET A 125 -10.48 -4.68 -13.70
N HIS A 126 -11.33 -4.44 -14.70
CA HIS A 126 -11.24 -5.05 -16.03
C HIS A 126 -11.17 -6.58 -15.97
N LEU A 127 -11.96 -7.20 -15.10
CA LEU A 127 -12.12 -8.64 -14.98
C LEU A 127 -13.53 -9.02 -15.49
N ASN A 128 -13.59 -10.10 -16.31
CA ASN A 128 -14.87 -10.64 -16.75
C ASN A 128 -15.66 -11.16 -15.53
N PRO A 129 -16.98 -10.89 -15.41
CA PRO A 129 -17.82 -11.40 -14.32
C PRO A 129 -17.74 -12.92 -14.12
N GLU A 130 -17.49 -13.69 -15.17
CA GLU A 130 -17.31 -15.15 -15.09
C GLU A 130 -16.13 -15.56 -14.20
N VAL A 131 -15.10 -14.70 -14.08
CA VAL A 131 -13.96 -14.89 -13.19
C VAL A 131 -14.42 -14.96 -11.72
N GLY A 132 -15.57 -14.40 -11.40
CA GLY A 132 -16.15 -14.42 -10.05
C GLY A 132 -16.30 -15.83 -9.45
N ASN A 133 -16.47 -16.84 -10.29
CA ASN A 133 -16.64 -18.24 -9.85
C ASN A 133 -15.33 -19.00 -9.69
N LYS A 134 -14.19 -18.44 -10.15
CA LYS A 134 -12.87 -19.09 -10.06
C LYS A 134 -12.28 -18.96 -8.66
N PHE A 135 -11.42 -19.90 -8.33
CA PHE A 135 -10.60 -19.84 -7.10
C PHE A 135 -9.25 -19.16 -7.37
N PRO A 136 -8.57 -18.68 -6.33
CA PRO A 136 -7.29 -17.98 -6.49
C PRO A 136 -6.22 -18.76 -7.25
N ASP A 137 -6.16 -20.08 -7.11
CA ASP A 137 -5.19 -20.95 -7.81
C ASP A 137 -5.41 -21.02 -9.33
N GLU A 138 -6.62 -20.74 -9.79
CA GLU A 138 -6.98 -20.67 -11.23
C GLU A 138 -6.66 -19.32 -11.88
N LEU A 139 -6.12 -18.35 -11.12
CA LEU A 139 -5.86 -16.99 -11.58
C LEU A 139 -4.39 -16.77 -11.92
N SER A 140 -4.12 -15.98 -12.97
CA SER A 140 -2.78 -15.44 -13.20
C SER A 140 -2.37 -14.45 -12.07
N GLY A 141 -1.07 -14.19 -11.92
CA GLY A 141 -0.56 -13.25 -10.92
C GLY A 141 -1.21 -11.85 -11.03
N GLY A 142 -1.33 -11.32 -12.24
CA GLY A 142 -2.00 -10.04 -12.48
C GLY A 142 -3.50 -10.06 -12.16
N MET A 143 -4.19 -11.18 -12.41
CA MET A 143 -5.60 -11.33 -12.00
C MET A 143 -5.73 -11.35 -10.47
N LYS A 144 -4.86 -12.09 -9.76
CA LYS A 144 -4.84 -12.10 -8.28
C LYS A 144 -4.68 -10.70 -7.69
N LYS A 145 -3.76 -9.89 -8.25
CA LYS A 145 -3.56 -8.50 -7.79
C LYS A 145 -4.79 -7.63 -8.03
N ARG A 146 -5.45 -7.77 -9.19
CA ARG A 146 -6.69 -7.02 -9.50
C ARG A 146 -7.86 -7.43 -8.61
N VAL A 147 -8.02 -8.72 -8.31
CA VAL A 147 -9.01 -9.22 -7.33
C VAL A 147 -8.71 -8.69 -5.93
N ALA A 148 -7.46 -8.70 -5.50
CA ALA A 148 -7.06 -8.15 -4.21
C ALA A 148 -7.32 -6.63 -4.12
N LEU A 149 -7.10 -5.89 -5.21
CA LEU A 149 -7.45 -4.47 -5.30
C LEU A 149 -8.96 -4.27 -5.23
N ALA A 150 -9.77 -5.07 -5.97
CA ALA A 150 -11.22 -5.05 -5.88
C ALA A 150 -11.71 -5.26 -4.44
N ARG A 151 -11.15 -6.27 -3.74
CA ARG A 151 -11.47 -6.55 -2.34
C ARG A 151 -11.09 -5.39 -1.40
N ALA A 152 -9.93 -4.78 -1.62
CA ALA A 152 -9.52 -3.62 -0.81
C ALA A 152 -10.45 -2.41 -1.01
N MET A 153 -10.91 -2.20 -2.24
CA MET A 153 -11.74 -1.06 -2.63
C MET A 153 -13.23 -1.22 -2.34
N ILE A 154 -13.73 -2.45 -2.07
CA ILE A 154 -15.18 -2.71 -1.92
C ILE A 154 -15.83 -1.92 -0.78
N GLN A 155 -15.06 -1.56 0.25
CA GLN A 155 -15.51 -0.79 1.41
C GLN A 155 -15.38 0.73 1.22
N GLU A 156 -14.91 1.20 0.06
CA GLU A 156 -14.67 2.62 -0.20
C GLU A 156 -13.80 3.28 0.88
N PRO A 157 -12.58 2.74 1.11
CA PRO A 157 -11.73 3.19 2.20
C PRO A 157 -11.28 4.64 1.99
N GLU A 158 -11.13 5.39 3.09
CA GLU A 158 -10.55 6.73 3.07
C GLU A 158 -9.02 6.70 2.93
N ILE A 159 -8.39 5.62 3.40
CA ILE A 159 -6.94 5.44 3.38
C ILE A 159 -6.61 4.03 2.86
N LEU A 160 -5.79 3.97 1.82
CA LEU A 160 -5.43 2.71 1.16
C LEU A 160 -3.91 2.51 1.20
N PHE A 161 -3.50 1.35 1.65
CA PHE A 161 -2.09 0.96 1.76
C PHE A 161 -1.77 -0.15 0.78
N PHE A 162 -0.67 0.02 0.03
CA PHE A 162 -0.17 -0.94 -0.94
C PHE A 162 1.23 -1.39 -0.53
N ASP A 163 1.38 -2.65 -0.19
CA ASP A 163 2.68 -3.27 0.09
C ASP A 163 3.14 -4.03 -1.16
N GLU A 164 4.00 -3.42 -1.93
CA GLU A 164 4.58 -3.96 -3.17
C GLU A 164 3.52 -4.53 -4.14
N PRO A 165 2.60 -3.69 -4.65
CA PRO A 165 1.40 -4.13 -5.36
C PRO A 165 1.69 -4.87 -6.68
N VAL A 166 2.87 -4.68 -7.28
CA VAL A 166 3.22 -5.22 -8.60
C VAL A 166 4.33 -6.25 -8.56
N THR A 167 4.92 -6.52 -7.41
CA THR A 167 6.02 -7.49 -7.28
C THR A 167 5.62 -8.86 -7.84
N GLY A 168 6.50 -9.41 -8.70
CA GLY A 168 6.32 -10.70 -9.35
C GLY A 168 5.45 -10.64 -10.62
N LEU A 169 5.13 -9.45 -11.12
CA LEU A 169 4.44 -9.25 -12.41
C LEU A 169 5.43 -8.85 -13.50
N ASP A 170 5.05 -9.12 -14.75
CA ASP A 170 5.75 -8.59 -15.92
C ASP A 170 5.46 -7.08 -16.10
N PRO A 171 6.30 -6.33 -16.84
CA PRO A 171 6.14 -4.88 -17.01
C PRO A 171 4.76 -4.44 -17.54
N PRO A 172 4.13 -5.10 -18.52
CA PRO A 172 2.79 -4.76 -18.97
C PRO A 172 1.74 -4.89 -17.87
N MET A 173 1.85 -5.93 -17.03
CA MET A 173 0.93 -6.12 -15.91
C MET A 173 1.18 -5.12 -14.78
N CYS A 174 2.44 -4.74 -14.50
CA CYS A 174 2.78 -3.66 -13.59
C CYS A 174 2.07 -2.36 -13.99
N ASN A 175 2.21 -1.96 -15.24
CA ASN A 175 1.55 -0.78 -15.79
C ASN A 175 0.02 -0.86 -15.66
N THR A 176 -0.57 -2.03 -15.91
CA THR A 176 -2.02 -2.24 -15.73
C THR A 176 -2.45 -1.99 -14.29
N VAL A 177 -1.73 -2.55 -13.30
CA VAL A 177 -2.07 -2.38 -11.89
C VAL A 177 -1.90 -0.92 -11.45
N PHE A 178 -0.80 -0.26 -11.83
CA PHE A 178 -0.61 1.16 -11.51
C PHE A 178 -1.66 2.05 -12.19
N HIS A 179 -2.04 1.76 -13.43
CA HIS A 179 -3.13 2.48 -14.09
C HIS A 179 -4.46 2.33 -13.31
N LEU A 180 -4.78 1.13 -12.82
CA LEU A 180 -5.97 0.91 -11.99
C LEU A 180 -5.89 1.66 -10.67
N ILE A 181 -4.73 1.68 -10.00
CA ILE A 181 -4.51 2.47 -8.78
C ILE A 181 -4.75 3.96 -9.05
N LYS A 182 -4.19 4.49 -10.14
CA LYS A 182 -4.38 5.89 -10.55
C LYS A 182 -5.85 6.20 -10.84
N LYS A 183 -6.50 5.40 -11.66
CA LYS A 183 -7.90 5.58 -12.05
C LYS A 183 -8.85 5.53 -10.85
N THR A 184 -8.66 4.56 -9.95
CA THR A 184 -9.48 4.45 -8.74
C THR A 184 -9.23 5.61 -7.77
N HIS A 185 -7.98 6.10 -7.69
CA HIS A 185 -7.65 7.27 -6.89
C HIS A 185 -8.31 8.55 -7.45
N GLU A 186 -8.27 8.76 -8.76
CA GLU A 186 -8.93 9.90 -9.41
C GLU A 186 -10.45 9.90 -9.17
N GLN A 187 -11.06 8.72 -9.10
CA GLN A 187 -12.50 8.57 -8.86
C GLN A 187 -12.90 8.76 -7.39
N SER A 188 -12.08 8.31 -6.45
CA SER A 188 -12.47 8.22 -5.03
C SER A 188 -11.71 9.19 -4.11
N GLY A 189 -10.58 9.75 -4.54
CA GLY A 189 -9.80 10.73 -3.78
C GLY A 189 -9.21 10.22 -2.47
N TYR A 190 -9.04 8.90 -2.31
CA TYR A 190 -8.48 8.33 -1.08
C TYR A 190 -7.04 8.77 -0.83
N THR A 191 -6.62 8.80 0.42
CA THR A 191 -5.20 8.96 0.77
C THR A 191 -4.50 7.61 0.60
N ALA A 192 -3.33 7.56 -0.04
CA ALA A 192 -2.63 6.29 -0.21
C ALA A 192 -1.15 6.34 0.18
N LEU A 193 -0.66 5.20 0.67
CA LEU A 193 0.74 4.86 0.75
C LEU A 193 1.01 3.67 -0.16
N VAL A 194 1.97 3.83 -1.06
CA VAL A 194 2.50 2.73 -1.88
C VAL A 194 3.93 2.47 -1.44
N VAL A 195 4.21 1.27 -0.99
CA VAL A 195 5.59 0.77 -0.80
C VAL A 195 6.01 0.06 -2.07
N ALA A 196 7.10 0.47 -2.69
CA ALA A 196 7.58 -0.11 -3.94
C ALA A 196 9.11 -0.08 -4.04
N HIS A 197 9.63 -0.93 -4.91
CA HIS A 197 11.02 -0.90 -5.36
C HIS A 197 11.11 -0.79 -6.90
N ASP A 198 9.95 -0.85 -7.57
CA ASP A 198 9.85 -0.81 -9.04
C ASP A 198 9.86 0.64 -9.52
N ILE A 199 10.96 1.05 -10.13
CA ILE A 199 11.16 2.36 -10.75
C ILE A 199 11.44 2.12 -12.25
N PRO A 200 10.90 2.94 -13.15
CA PRO A 200 10.19 4.22 -12.95
C PRO A 200 8.65 4.11 -12.86
N GLU A 201 8.08 2.92 -12.99
CA GLU A 201 6.64 2.72 -13.17
C GLU A 201 5.81 3.31 -12.03
N VAL A 202 6.29 3.23 -10.78
CA VAL A 202 5.55 3.74 -9.62
C VAL A 202 5.43 5.27 -9.61
N PHE A 203 6.31 5.99 -10.31
CA PHE A 203 6.28 7.46 -10.35
C PHE A 203 5.05 8.00 -11.07
N GLN A 204 4.47 7.23 -12.02
CA GLN A 204 3.27 7.66 -12.75
C GLN A 204 2.02 7.80 -11.87
N VAL A 205 2.01 7.20 -10.68
CA VAL A 205 0.89 7.29 -9.74
C VAL A 205 1.18 8.20 -8.55
N ALA A 206 2.45 8.57 -8.32
CA ALA A 206 2.89 9.29 -7.14
C ALA A 206 2.55 10.78 -7.22
N HIS A 207 2.08 11.35 -6.11
CA HIS A 207 2.03 12.80 -5.88
C HIS A 207 3.24 13.24 -5.04
N GLN A 208 3.76 12.34 -4.23
CA GLN A 208 4.92 12.53 -3.39
C GLN A 208 5.70 11.22 -3.32
N VAL A 209 7.02 11.32 -3.35
CA VAL A 209 7.93 10.19 -3.21
C VAL A 209 8.85 10.44 -2.04
N ALA A 210 9.02 9.45 -1.18
CA ALA A 210 9.99 9.46 -0.09
C ALA A 210 10.95 8.27 -0.26
N MET A 211 12.25 8.51 -0.23
CA MET A 211 13.24 7.45 -0.31
C MET A 211 13.70 7.04 1.09
N LEU A 212 13.50 5.76 1.40
CA LEU A 212 13.99 5.12 2.62
C LEU A 212 15.33 4.43 2.33
N HIS A 213 16.37 4.85 3.06
CA HIS A 213 17.71 4.28 2.97
C HIS A 213 18.30 4.16 4.37
N GLN A 214 18.89 3.01 4.71
CA GLN A 214 19.50 2.72 6.03
C GLN A 214 18.64 3.19 7.22
N GLY A 215 17.33 2.88 7.17
CA GLY A 215 16.39 3.23 8.22
C GLY A 215 15.98 4.71 8.31
N ARG A 216 16.38 5.58 7.37
CA ARG A 216 16.07 7.01 7.36
C ARG A 216 15.43 7.45 6.05
N ILE A 217 14.61 8.50 6.09
CA ILE A 217 14.13 9.18 4.88
C ILE A 217 15.26 10.14 4.44
N VAL A 218 15.90 9.81 3.31
CA VAL A 218 17.01 10.58 2.76
C VAL A 218 16.58 11.61 1.73
N ALA A 219 15.43 11.42 1.11
CA ALA A 219 14.84 12.37 0.17
C ALA A 219 13.31 12.29 0.24
N CYS A 220 12.64 13.42 0.06
CA CYS A 220 11.18 13.50 -0.01
C CYS A 220 10.78 14.71 -0.88
N GLY A 221 9.97 14.48 -1.90
CA GLY A 221 9.53 15.52 -2.84
C GLY A 221 8.57 14.97 -3.89
N THR A 222 8.32 15.74 -4.95
CA THR A 222 7.58 15.27 -6.12
C THR A 222 8.40 14.23 -6.90
N PRO A 223 7.77 13.43 -7.78
CA PRO A 223 8.51 12.51 -8.65
C PRO A 223 9.63 13.20 -9.43
N GLU A 224 9.40 14.42 -9.93
CA GLU A 224 10.37 15.20 -10.70
C GLU A 224 11.54 15.67 -9.84
N GLU A 225 11.28 16.11 -8.59
CA GLU A 225 12.31 16.51 -7.63
C GLU A 225 13.20 15.33 -7.25
N ILE A 226 12.60 14.16 -7.02
CA ILE A 226 13.34 12.93 -6.69
C ILE A 226 14.21 12.48 -7.88
N GLN A 227 13.68 12.51 -9.11
CA GLN A 227 14.45 12.16 -10.31
C GLN A 227 15.65 13.08 -10.55
N ARG A 228 15.60 14.33 -10.10
CA ARG A 228 16.67 15.33 -10.25
C ARG A 228 17.45 15.56 -8.95
N HIS A 229 17.20 14.74 -7.93
CA HIS A 229 17.81 14.95 -6.62
C HIS A 229 19.34 14.87 -6.71
N PRO A 230 20.09 15.81 -6.09
CA PRO A 230 21.56 15.85 -6.25
C PRO A 230 22.31 14.76 -5.48
N ASP A 231 21.68 14.12 -4.51
CA ASP A 231 22.31 13.10 -3.67
C ASP A 231 22.67 11.84 -4.49
N PRO A 232 23.93 11.40 -4.47
CA PRO A 232 24.39 10.22 -5.21
C PRO A 232 23.64 8.93 -4.84
N VAL A 233 23.23 8.76 -3.56
CA VAL A 233 22.48 7.58 -3.09
C VAL A 233 21.11 7.54 -3.76
N VAL A 234 20.44 8.68 -3.87
CA VAL A 234 19.14 8.80 -4.56
C VAL A 234 19.29 8.51 -6.04
N GLN A 235 20.31 9.10 -6.69
CA GLN A 235 20.55 8.89 -8.12
C GLN A 235 20.97 7.46 -8.44
N GLY A 236 21.84 6.86 -7.64
CA GLY A 236 22.27 5.47 -7.81
C GLY A 236 21.07 4.51 -7.73
N PHE A 237 20.16 4.74 -6.76
CA PHE A 237 18.95 3.94 -6.64
C PHE A 237 18.02 4.08 -7.87
N ILE A 238 17.79 5.32 -8.37
CA ILE A 238 16.94 5.59 -9.55
C ILE A 238 17.51 4.95 -10.81
N ARG A 239 18.85 4.95 -10.98
CA ARG A 239 19.53 4.35 -12.14
C ARG A 239 19.65 2.82 -12.05
N GLY A 240 19.26 2.22 -10.93
CA GLY A 240 19.44 0.79 -10.69
C GLY A 240 20.92 0.40 -10.52
N GLU A 241 21.77 1.34 -10.10
CA GLU A 241 23.19 1.08 -9.84
C GLU A 241 23.31 0.17 -8.61
N VAL A 242 24.09 -0.91 -8.76
CA VAL A 242 24.36 -1.85 -7.66
C VAL A 242 25.58 -1.35 -6.92
N ASP A 243 25.42 -0.90 -5.66
CA ASP A 243 26.56 -0.68 -4.76
C ASP A 243 27.14 -2.03 -4.38
N PHE A 244 28.28 -2.37 -4.96
CA PHE A 244 29.10 -3.53 -4.56
C PHE A 244 29.81 -3.32 -3.21
N MET A 245 29.53 -2.22 -2.49
CA MET A 245 30.20 -1.84 -1.25
C MET A 245 29.53 -2.35 0.03
N GLU A 246 28.40 -3.07 -0.07
CA GLU A 246 27.73 -3.73 1.06
C GLU A 246 27.76 -5.26 0.89
N ALA A 247 28.94 -5.86 1.00
CA ALA A 247 29.15 -7.29 1.18
C ALA A 247 29.78 -7.54 2.54
#